data_7268d74e3717333a632ffe76e5d7344b
#
_entry.id   7268d74e3717333a632ffe76e5d7344b
#
_cell.length_a   1.000
_cell.length_b   1.000
_cell.length_c   1.000
_cell.angle_alpha   90.00
_cell.angle_beta   90.00
_cell.angle_gamma   90.00
#
_symmetry.space_group_name_H-M   'P 1'
#
loop_
_entity.id
_entity.type
_entity.pdbx_description
1 polymer ?
#
loop_
_entity_poly.entity_id
_entity_poly.type
_entity_poly.pdbx_seq_one_letter_code
_entity_poly.pdbx_strand_id
1 'polypeptide(L)'
;MGAYFKIHSMTTTHIPNITVTTQANVYFDGKCVSHGITYPDGTKKSVGVILPSTLTFNTGAPEIMECVAGTCDYKLAGSDAWVRSSAGEKFSAPGNSKFDIRVTEPYHYICHFE
;
A
#
# COMPACT_ATOMS: atom_id res chain seq x y z
N MET A 1 -5.09 -9.88 -27.89
CA MET A 1 -5.15 -9.54 -27.62
C MET A 1 -5.15 -8.88 -26.91
N GLY A 2 -5.02 -8.92 -26.66
CA GLY A 2 -4.99 -8.60 -25.87
C GLY A 2 -5.73 -7.96 -25.27
N ALA A 3 -6.38 -7.88 -25.46
CA ALA A 3 -7.14 -7.18 -24.94
C ALA A 3 -7.30 -7.32 -23.68
N TYR A 4 -7.42 -8.01 -23.44
CA TYR A 4 -7.66 -7.97 -22.32
C TYR A 4 -6.75 -7.62 -21.46
N PHE A 5 -5.85 -7.76 -21.55
CA PHE A 5 -5.00 -7.50 -20.70
C PHE A 5 -4.94 -6.27 -20.28
N LYS A 6 -5.56 -5.59 -20.72
CA LYS A 6 -5.61 -4.43 -20.29
C LYS A 6 -6.11 -4.30 -19.02
N ILE A 7 -6.50 -5.30 -18.36
CA ILE A 7 -6.91 -5.24 -17.04
C ILE A 7 -5.90 -4.67 -16.18
N HIS A 8 -4.67 -4.91 -16.46
CA HIS A 8 -3.68 -4.32 -15.64
C HIS A 8 -3.59 -2.86 -15.84
N SER A 9 -4.24 -2.33 -16.81
CA SER A 9 -4.28 -0.90 -16.93
C SER A 9 -5.05 -0.27 -15.78
N MET A 10 -5.68 -1.07 -14.93
CA MET A 10 -6.33 -0.57 -13.75
C MET A 10 -5.35 -0.22 -12.64
N THR A 11 -4.09 -0.56 -12.79
CA THR A 11 -3.07 -0.13 -11.84
C THR A 11 -2.92 1.37 -11.88
N THR A 12 -2.98 2.01 -10.70
CA THR A 12 -2.83 3.45 -10.58
C THR A 12 -1.35 3.79 -10.66
N THR A 13 -0.90 4.37 -11.77
CA THR A 13 0.51 4.74 -11.94
C THR A 13 0.75 6.23 -11.75
N HIS A 14 -0.29 7.06 -11.85
CA HIS A 14 -0.19 8.50 -11.70
C HIS A 14 -1.42 9.01 -10.97
N ILE A 15 -1.23 10.02 -10.12
CA ILE A 15 -2.33 10.67 -9.43
C ILE A 15 -2.20 12.17 -9.71
N PRO A 16 -3.04 12.73 -10.58
CA PRO A 16 -2.96 14.15 -10.90
C PRO A 16 -3.62 15.02 -9.84
N ASN A 17 -3.24 16.29 -9.84
CA ASN A 17 -3.90 17.33 -9.03
C ASN A 17 -3.91 17.05 -7.53
N ILE A 18 -2.79 16.54 -7.01
CA ILE A 18 -2.65 16.32 -5.58
C ILE A 18 -1.55 17.21 -5.01
N THR A 19 -1.62 17.42 -3.69
CA THR A 19 -0.56 18.07 -2.95
C THR A 19 0.25 17.01 -2.26
N VAL A 20 1.57 17.08 -2.37
CA VAL A 20 2.48 16.12 -1.75
C VAL A 20 3.13 16.75 -0.53
N THR A 21 3.11 16.04 0.60
CA THR A 21 3.92 16.41 1.75
C THR A 21 5.33 15.91 1.47
N THR A 22 6.25 16.84 1.27
CA THR A 22 7.58 16.49 0.78
C THR A 22 8.46 15.80 1.80
N GLN A 23 8.23 16.03 3.09
CA GLN A 23 8.97 15.30 4.10
C GLN A 23 8.43 13.89 4.18
N ALA A 24 9.31 12.92 3.99
CA ALA A 24 8.92 11.51 4.02
C ALA A 24 8.69 11.02 5.44
N ASN A 25 7.83 10.02 5.56
CA ASN A 25 7.70 9.20 6.76
C ASN A 25 8.62 8.00 6.57
N VAL A 26 9.54 7.80 7.48
CA VAL A 26 10.52 6.72 7.38
C VAL A 26 10.31 5.78 8.55
N TYR A 27 10.02 4.52 8.26
CA TYR A 27 9.74 3.49 9.25
C TYR A 27 10.69 2.32 9.11
N PHE A 28 10.89 1.58 10.20
CA PHE A 28 11.65 0.32 10.19
C PHE A 28 13.06 0.51 9.58
N ASP A 29 13.76 1.53 10.07
CA ASP A 29 15.13 1.82 9.62
C ASP A 29 15.25 1.96 8.09
N GLY A 30 14.23 2.56 7.47
CA GLY A 30 14.24 2.82 6.03
C GLY A 30 13.64 1.71 5.18
N LYS A 31 13.13 0.64 5.79
CA LYS A 31 12.50 -0.43 5.02
C LYS A 31 11.14 -0.01 4.47
N CYS A 32 10.52 1.02 5.03
CA CYS A 32 9.28 1.57 4.51
C CYS A 32 9.40 3.08 4.49
N VAL A 33 9.16 3.69 3.34
CA VAL A 33 9.19 5.14 3.17
C VAL A 33 7.93 5.57 2.44
N SER A 34 7.23 6.56 2.98
CA SER A 34 6.00 7.05 2.35
C SER A 34 5.93 8.56 2.41
N HIS A 35 5.12 9.14 1.52
CA HIS A 35 4.78 10.55 1.54
C HIS A 35 3.27 10.70 1.64
N GLY A 36 2.83 11.59 2.50
CA GLY A 36 1.41 11.94 2.56
C GLY A 36 1.02 12.71 1.30
N ILE A 37 -0.18 12.44 0.81
CA ILE A 37 -0.76 13.18 -0.32
C ILE A 37 -2.14 13.65 0.08
N THR A 38 -2.54 14.80 -0.45
CA THR A 38 -3.83 15.40 -0.16
C THR A 38 -4.52 15.70 -1.48
N TYR A 39 -5.76 15.24 -1.59
CA TYR A 39 -6.60 15.46 -2.76
C TYR A 39 -7.29 16.82 -2.66
N PRO A 40 -7.79 17.39 -3.77
CA PRO A 40 -8.46 18.70 -3.74
C PRO A 40 -9.63 18.76 -2.76
N ASP A 41 -10.31 17.66 -2.50
CA ASP A 41 -11.44 17.63 -1.56
C ASP A 41 -11.00 17.48 -0.10
N GLY A 42 -9.68 17.48 0.16
CA GLY A 42 -9.16 17.34 1.51
C GLY A 42 -8.89 15.91 1.93
N THR A 43 -9.24 14.94 1.12
CA THR A 43 -8.98 13.52 1.42
C THR A 43 -7.48 13.28 1.48
N LYS A 44 -7.03 12.54 2.50
CA LYS A 44 -5.62 12.24 2.68
C LYS A 44 -5.36 10.77 2.46
N LYS A 45 -4.27 10.50 1.77
CA LYS A 45 -3.76 9.14 1.54
C LYS A 45 -2.25 9.19 1.65
N SER A 46 -1.59 8.06 1.46
CA SER A 46 -0.13 8.06 1.35
C SER A 46 0.30 7.17 0.21
N VAL A 47 1.46 7.50 -0.36
CA VAL A 47 2.10 6.68 -1.37
C VAL A 47 3.46 6.29 -0.84
N GLY A 48 3.87 5.06 -1.06
CA GLY A 48 5.10 4.60 -0.47
C GLY A 48 5.69 3.38 -1.12
N VAL A 49 6.82 2.98 -0.56
CA VAL A 49 7.53 1.78 -0.99
C VAL A 49 7.97 1.01 0.25
N ILE A 50 7.84 -0.30 0.18
CA ILE A 50 8.38 -1.21 1.19
C ILE A 50 9.48 -2.00 0.50
N LEU A 51 10.67 -1.95 1.09
CA LEU A 51 11.84 -2.68 0.60
C LEU A 51 11.81 -4.12 1.15
N PRO A 52 12.57 -5.05 0.55
CA PRO A 52 12.57 -6.44 0.98
C PRO A 52 12.73 -6.60 2.48
N SER A 53 11.72 -7.19 3.11
CA SER A 53 11.64 -7.32 4.57
C SER A 53 10.33 -8.01 4.96
N THR A 54 10.22 -8.34 6.24
CA THR A 54 8.95 -8.76 6.85
C THR A 54 8.68 -7.78 7.97
N LEU A 55 7.55 -7.08 7.89
CA LEU A 55 7.23 -6.00 8.82
C LEU A 55 5.83 -6.20 9.41
N THR A 56 5.62 -5.64 10.60
CA THR A 56 4.31 -5.62 11.24
C THR A 56 3.86 -4.17 11.35
N PHE A 57 2.71 -3.85 10.76
CA PHE A 57 2.12 -2.53 10.83
C PHE A 57 0.94 -2.53 11.78
N ASN A 58 0.84 -1.49 12.58
CA ASN A 58 -0.31 -1.27 13.44
C ASN A 58 -1.24 -0.28 12.74
N THR A 59 -2.55 -0.50 12.87
CA THR A 59 -3.55 0.39 12.28
C THR A 59 -4.28 1.16 13.39
N GLY A 60 -4.54 2.43 13.12
CA GLY A 60 -5.47 3.22 13.91
C GLY A 60 -6.82 3.19 13.20
N ALA A 61 -6.96 3.99 12.13
CA ALA A 61 -8.11 3.90 11.26
C ALA A 61 -7.99 2.65 10.38
N PRO A 62 -9.08 2.13 9.86
CA PRO A 62 -9.02 1.07 8.85
C PRO A 62 -8.25 1.55 7.62
N GLU A 63 -7.55 0.64 6.97
CA GLU A 63 -6.73 0.96 5.81
C GLU A 63 -7.04 0.04 4.65
N ILE A 64 -6.91 0.57 3.44
CA ILE A 64 -6.92 -0.24 2.23
C ILE A 64 -5.58 -0.04 1.56
N MET A 65 -4.85 -1.13 1.38
CA MET A 65 -3.54 -1.13 0.72
C MET A 65 -3.74 -1.52 -0.74
N GLU A 66 -3.42 -0.59 -1.63
CA GLU A 66 -3.51 -0.82 -3.06
C GLU A 66 -2.10 -1.04 -3.60
N CYS A 67 -1.89 -2.18 -4.25
CA CYS A 67 -0.59 -2.49 -4.85
C CYS A 67 -0.47 -1.78 -6.20
N VAL A 68 0.56 -0.97 -6.35
CA VAL A 68 0.84 -0.27 -7.60
C VAL A 68 1.83 -1.06 -8.44
N ALA A 69 2.86 -1.60 -7.81
CA ALA A 69 3.90 -2.36 -8.50
C ALA A 69 4.55 -3.32 -7.52
N GLY A 70 5.06 -4.44 -8.01
CA GLY A 70 5.63 -5.49 -7.20
C GLY A 70 4.54 -6.37 -6.62
N THR A 71 4.90 -7.18 -5.63
CA THR A 71 3.96 -8.06 -4.93
C THR A 71 4.30 -8.07 -3.46
N CYS A 72 3.33 -8.43 -2.64
CA CYS A 72 3.57 -8.72 -1.24
C CYS A 72 2.74 -9.91 -0.83
N ASP A 73 3.11 -10.51 0.29
CA ASP A 73 2.26 -11.42 1.01
C ASP A 73 1.86 -10.72 2.31
N TYR A 74 0.59 -10.79 2.68
CA TYR A 74 0.12 -10.18 3.92
C TYR A 74 -0.62 -11.19 4.76
N LYS A 75 -0.67 -10.94 6.06
CA LYS A 75 -1.37 -11.79 7.00
C LYS A 75 -2.03 -10.88 8.02
N LEU A 76 -3.36 -10.94 8.10
CA LEU A 76 -4.12 -10.13 9.04
C LEU A 76 -4.04 -10.71 10.44
N ALA A 77 -4.24 -9.88 11.46
CA ALA A 77 -4.27 -10.32 12.84
C ALA A 77 -5.35 -11.40 13.01
N GLY A 78 -5.00 -12.46 13.72
CA GLY A 78 -5.93 -13.57 13.93
C GLY A 78 -5.98 -14.59 12.80
N SER A 79 -5.26 -14.34 11.72
CA SER A 79 -5.19 -15.28 10.59
C SER A 79 -3.82 -15.94 10.57
N ASP A 80 -3.79 -17.22 10.19
CA ASP A 80 -2.54 -17.94 10.02
C ASP A 80 -2.14 -18.03 8.54
N ALA A 81 -2.94 -17.47 7.65
CA ALA A 81 -2.71 -17.59 6.22
C ALA A 81 -2.07 -16.34 5.64
N TRP A 82 -1.02 -16.54 4.86
CA TRP A 82 -0.43 -15.49 4.04
C TRP A 82 -1.18 -15.42 2.72
N VAL A 83 -1.54 -14.21 2.30
CA VAL A 83 -2.29 -13.97 1.07
C VAL A 83 -1.45 -13.09 0.16
N ARG A 84 -1.36 -13.43 -1.12
CA ARG A 84 -0.61 -12.64 -2.08
C ARG A 84 -1.44 -11.50 -2.62
N SER A 85 -0.83 -10.30 -2.69
CA SER A 85 -1.42 -9.14 -3.34
C SER A 85 -0.45 -8.63 -4.40
N SER A 86 -0.94 -8.54 -5.64
CA SER A 86 -0.15 -8.14 -6.80
C SER A 86 -0.66 -6.83 -7.37
N ALA A 87 0.09 -6.27 -8.32
CA ALA A 87 -0.26 -4.97 -8.93
C ALA A 87 -1.71 -4.93 -9.38
N GLY A 88 -2.40 -3.87 -9.00
CA GLY A 88 -3.82 -3.68 -9.29
C GLY A 88 -4.76 -4.25 -8.24
N GLU A 89 -4.25 -5.03 -7.30
CA GLU A 89 -5.07 -5.63 -6.24
C GLU A 89 -5.02 -4.80 -4.98
N LYS A 90 -6.02 -4.97 -4.13
CA LYS A 90 -6.13 -4.25 -2.87
C LYS A 90 -6.44 -5.23 -1.76
N PHE A 91 -6.04 -4.88 -0.53
CA PHE A 91 -6.52 -5.60 0.64
C PHE A 91 -6.87 -4.61 1.73
N SER A 92 -7.81 -5.01 2.59
CA SER A 92 -8.30 -4.17 3.69
C SER A 92 -7.75 -4.67 5.00
N ALA A 93 -7.29 -3.76 5.84
CA ALA A 93 -6.88 -4.06 7.20
C ALA A 93 -7.84 -3.34 8.16
N PRO A 94 -8.39 -4.06 9.16
CA PRO A 94 -9.28 -3.44 10.14
C PRO A 94 -8.59 -2.35 10.93
N GLY A 95 -9.37 -1.43 11.49
CA GLY A 95 -8.85 -0.43 12.39
C GLY A 95 -8.49 -1.02 13.76
N ASN A 96 -7.65 -0.31 14.50
CA ASN A 96 -7.19 -0.71 15.84
C ASN A 96 -6.69 -2.15 15.86
N SER A 97 -5.91 -2.52 14.85
CA SER A 97 -5.45 -3.88 14.65
C SER A 97 -4.00 -3.84 14.17
N LYS A 98 -3.57 -4.94 13.55
CA LYS A 98 -2.24 -5.01 12.95
C LYS A 98 -2.27 -6.03 11.82
N PHE A 99 -1.29 -5.95 10.94
CA PHE A 99 -1.08 -6.95 9.91
C PHE A 99 0.40 -7.10 9.63
N ASP A 100 0.79 -8.28 9.19
CA ASP A 100 2.16 -8.55 8.77
C ASP A 100 2.21 -8.44 7.25
N ILE A 101 3.33 -7.95 6.74
CA ILE A 101 3.55 -7.88 5.31
C ILE A 101 4.97 -8.37 5.02
N ARG A 102 5.09 -9.20 3.99
CA ARG A 102 6.36 -9.81 3.61
C ARG A 102 6.63 -9.47 2.15
N VAL A 103 7.79 -8.90 1.90
CA VAL A 103 8.16 -8.36 0.59
C VAL A 103 9.52 -8.93 0.21
N THR A 104 9.66 -9.42 -1.01
CA THR A 104 10.93 -9.95 -1.53
C THR A 104 11.56 -9.04 -2.56
N GLU A 105 10.79 -8.10 -3.12
CA GLU A 105 11.29 -7.06 -4.01
C GLU A 105 10.50 -5.80 -3.71
N PRO A 106 10.98 -4.61 -4.11
CA PRO A 106 10.27 -3.38 -3.73
C PRO A 106 8.78 -3.45 -4.07
N TYR A 107 7.95 -3.15 -3.07
CA TYR A 107 6.50 -3.16 -3.18
C TYR A 107 6.02 -1.73 -3.09
N HIS A 108 5.38 -1.23 -4.16
CA HIS A 108 4.91 0.14 -4.25
C HIS A 108 3.40 0.16 -4.00
N TYR A 109 2.95 1.10 -3.18
CA TYR A 109 1.56 1.06 -2.74
C TYR A 109 0.95 2.45 -2.56
N ILE A 110 -0.38 2.48 -2.58
CA ILE A 110 -1.16 3.63 -2.13
C ILE A 110 -1.93 3.12 -0.91
N CYS A 111 -1.84 3.85 0.20
CA CYS A 111 -2.59 3.52 1.40
C CYS A 111 -3.78 4.47 1.49
N HIS A 112 -4.98 3.90 1.51
CA HIS A 112 -6.22 4.65 1.66
C HIS A 112 -6.67 4.50 3.11
N PHE A 113 -6.92 5.63 3.77
CA PHE A 113 -7.40 5.64 5.15
C PHE A 113 -8.91 5.82 5.15
N GLU A 114 -9.61 5.09 6.00
CA GLU A 114 -11.06 5.15 6.05
C GLU A 114 -11.59 5.60 7.40
#